data_829219aaa82bc009dab82a8c874b5b9d
#
_entry.id   829219aaa82bc009dab82a8c874b5b9d
#
_cell.length_a   1.000
_cell.length_b   1.000
_cell.length_c   1.000
_cell.angle_alpha   90.00
_cell.angle_beta   90.00
_cell.angle_gamma   90.00
#
_symmetry.space_group_name_H-M   'P 1'
#
loop_
_entity.id
_entity.type
_entity.pdbx_description
1 polymer ?
#
loop_
_entity_poly.entity_id
_entity_poly.type
_entity_poly.pdbx_seq_one_letter_code
_entity_poly.pdbx_strand_id
1 'polypeptide(L)'
;LQSKMAYTAQITRNTPTAFLFLVDHSISMQKMTSLFGEEMTMAEAAARIVNRQINELVYRCIKSNETRHYYDIAVIGYGERAYSGWNGDLEGRDFVSPEELREHPYKKIITREEKRTRKGVVVKEVEKVQWVEAQHDGSWTHLHEAFSKAQQLLNQWMEKHHDKDCYPPTIINITDGEFNGATRESLLQQANELKSMFTNDGNVILFNIHFTASKSAAEVVCPIEISELRGNSYAETLFNMSSLLPERYNADISR
;
A
#
# COMPACT_ATOMS: atom_id res chain seq x y z
N LEU A 1 -9.20 28.71 -14.22
CA LEU A 1 -8.28 27.81 -14.98
C LEU A 1 -7.75 26.78 -13.99
N GLN A 2 -8.41 25.61 -13.90
CA GLN A 2 -7.85 24.47 -13.19
C GLN A 2 -6.56 24.09 -13.94
N SER A 3 -5.41 24.28 -13.31
CA SER A 3 -4.15 23.76 -13.81
C SER A 3 -4.29 22.26 -13.95
N LYS A 4 -4.07 21.74 -15.14
CA LYS A 4 -4.09 20.31 -15.42
C LYS A 4 -3.00 19.71 -14.52
N MET A 5 -3.38 18.99 -13.46
CA MET A 5 -2.43 18.38 -12.52
C MET A 5 -1.56 17.38 -13.30
N ALA A 6 -0.25 17.60 -13.25
CA ALA A 6 0.65 16.99 -14.24
C ALA A 6 1.17 15.61 -13.81
N TYR A 7 1.26 15.34 -12.50
CA TYR A 7 1.90 14.14 -11.93
C TYR A 7 3.29 13.87 -12.53
N THR A 8 4.09 14.92 -12.72
CA THR A 8 5.38 14.89 -13.42
C THR A 8 6.56 15.30 -12.55
N ALA A 9 6.30 15.72 -11.29
CA ALA A 9 7.35 16.10 -10.37
C ALA A 9 8.37 14.97 -10.19
N GLN A 10 9.64 15.35 -10.22
CA GLN A 10 10.71 14.38 -10.00
C GLN A 10 10.88 14.12 -8.50
N ILE A 11 10.93 12.84 -8.16
CA ILE A 11 11.19 12.41 -6.79
C ILE A 11 12.69 12.47 -6.54
N THR A 12 13.09 13.36 -5.63
CA THR A 12 14.49 13.59 -5.26
C THR A 12 14.62 13.67 -3.73
N ARG A 13 15.84 13.83 -3.19
CA ARG A 13 16.04 14.07 -1.76
C ARG A 13 15.37 15.36 -1.27
N ASN A 14 15.30 16.38 -2.12
CA ASN A 14 14.70 17.68 -1.77
C ASN A 14 13.17 17.68 -1.96
N THR A 15 12.69 16.86 -2.86
CA THR A 15 11.28 16.70 -3.23
C THR A 15 10.86 15.22 -3.09
N PRO A 16 10.83 14.67 -1.86
CA PRO A 16 10.41 13.30 -1.63
C PRO A 16 8.91 13.15 -1.89
N THR A 17 8.44 11.91 -1.99
CA THR A 17 7.00 11.60 -1.90
C THR A 17 6.74 10.68 -0.72
N ALA A 18 5.46 10.46 -0.39
CA ALA A 18 5.07 9.55 0.66
C ALA A 18 4.28 8.35 0.13
N PHE A 19 4.48 7.19 0.76
CA PHE A 19 3.67 5.99 0.58
C PHE A 19 3.06 5.58 1.93
N LEU A 20 1.73 5.43 1.96
CA LEU A 20 1.01 4.95 3.14
C LEU A 20 0.34 3.63 2.81
N PHE A 21 0.74 2.57 3.49
CA PHE A 21 0.08 1.27 3.41
C PHE A 21 -0.92 1.16 4.55
N LEU A 22 -2.20 1.00 4.24
CA LEU A 22 -3.26 0.69 5.19
C LEU A 22 -3.52 -0.81 5.12
N VAL A 23 -3.34 -1.52 6.21
CA VAL A 23 -3.40 -2.99 6.25
C VAL A 23 -4.49 -3.43 7.20
N ASP A 24 -5.45 -4.13 6.66
CA ASP A 24 -6.54 -4.72 7.42
C ASP A 24 -6.01 -5.85 8.32
N HIS A 25 -6.20 -5.71 9.62
CA HIS A 25 -5.83 -6.68 10.64
C HIS A 25 -7.06 -7.32 11.32
N SER A 26 -8.23 -7.19 10.70
CA SER A 26 -9.46 -7.79 11.22
C SER A 26 -9.44 -9.32 11.14
N ILE A 27 -10.29 -9.95 11.92
CA ILE A 27 -10.37 -11.41 12.01
C ILE A 27 -10.75 -12.06 10.66
N SER A 28 -11.44 -11.35 9.78
CA SER A 28 -11.78 -11.86 8.45
C SER A 28 -10.56 -12.12 7.57
N MET A 29 -9.43 -11.43 7.85
CA MET A 29 -8.15 -11.64 7.17
C MET A 29 -7.49 -13.00 7.50
N GLN A 30 -8.05 -13.81 8.39
CA GLN A 30 -7.67 -15.22 8.60
C GLN A 30 -8.16 -16.13 7.47
N LYS A 31 -9.13 -15.69 6.65
CA LYS A 31 -9.63 -16.48 5.51
C LYS A 31 -8.49 -16.78 4.54
N MET A 32 -8.59 -17.96 3.92
CA MET A 32 -7.58 -18.40 2.94
C MET A 32 -7.77 -17.71 1.59
N THR A 33 -6.67 -17.38 0.98
CA THR A 33 -6.59 -16.83 -0.38
C THR A 33 -5.41 -17.48 -1.13
N SER A 34 -5.31 -17.24 -2.43
CA SER A 34 -4.15 -17.64 -3.23
C SER A 34 -3.39 -16.40 -3.69
N LEU A 35 -2.10 -16.37 -3.42
CA LEU A 35 -1.20 -15.31 -3.89
C LEU A 35 -0.02 -15.95 -4.62
N PHE A 36 0.18 -15.60 -5.91
CA PHE A 36 1.23 -16.16 -6.77
C PHE A 36 1.25 -17.70 -6.82
N GLY A 37 0.07 -18.33 -6.73
CA GLY A 37 -0.09 -19.79 -6.77
C GLY A 37 0.16 -20.48 -5.42
N GLU A 38 0.44 -19.76 -4.35
CA GLU A 38 0.57 -20.28 -2.99
C GLU A 38 -0.69 -19.98 -2.18
N GLU A 39 -1.20 -21.00 -1.46
CA GLU A 39 -2.33 -20.81 -0.53
C GLU A 39 -1.81 -20.29 0.82
N MET A 40 -2.42 -19.21 1.33
CA MET A 40 -2.08 -18.59 2.61
C MET A 40 -3.28 -17.81 3.14
N THR A 41 -3.19 -17.32 4.37
CA THR A 41 -4.21 -16.39 4.89
C THR A 41 -4.11 -15.05 4.17
N MET A 42 -5.22 -14.30 4.13
CA MET A 42 -5.21 -12.93 3.58
C MET A 42 -4.27 -12.01 4.34
N ALA A 43 -4.13 -12.21 5.67
CA ALA A 43 -3.17 -11.48 6.49
C ALA A 43 -1.72 -11.75 6.07
N GLU A 44 -1.36 -13.01 5.81
CA GLU A 44 -0.03 -13.38 5.29
C GLU A 44 0.20 -12.79 3.89
N ALA A 45 -0.81 -12.85 3.03
CA ALA A 45 -0.76 -12.26 1.69
C ALA A 45 -0.55 -10.74 1.75
N ALA A 46 -1.29 -10.04 2.62
CA ALA A 46 -1.15 -8.60 2.83
C ALA A 46 0.26 -8.23 3.32
N ALA A 47 0.75 -8.89 4.36
CA ALA A 47 2.10 -8.67 4.87
C ALA A 47 3.17 -8.93 3.80
N ARG A 48 3.01 -9.99 2.99
CA ARG A 48 3.92 -10.32 1.87
C ARG A 48 3.94 -9.24 0.81
N ILE A 49 2.77 -8.70 0.43
CA ILE A 49 2.66 -7.60 -0.54
C ILE A 49 3.35 -6.36 0.01
N VAL A 50 3.03 -5.95 1.23
CA VAL A 50 3.61 -4.75 1.86
C VAL A 50 5.13 -4.86 1.94
N ASN A 51 5.65 -5.96 2.49
CA ASN A 51 7.11 -6.16 2.61
C ASN A 51 7.80 -6.15 1.23
N ARG A 52 7.19 -6.75 0.20
CA ARG A 52 7.73 -6.72 -1.16
C ARG A 52 7.76 -5.30 -1.71
N GLN A 53 6.70 -4.52 -1.54
CA GLN A 53 6.65 -3.13 -2.02
C GLN A 53 7.65 -2.25 -1.29
N ILE A 54 7.75 -2.37 0.04
CA ILE A 54 8.75 -1.65 0.83
C ILE A 54 10.16 -2.00 0.36
N ASN A 55 10.46 -3.29 0.16
CA ASN A 55 11.78 -3.72 -0.33
C ASN A 55 12.12 -3.09 -1.69
N GLU A 56 11.17 -3.04 -2.62
CA GLU A 56 11.35 -2.40 -3.93
C GLU A 56 11.61 -0.89 -3.77
N LEU A 57 10.86 -0.20 -2.90
CA LEU A 57 11.07 1.23 -2.62
C LEU A 57 12.45 1.47 -2.03
N VAL A 58 12.87 0.69 -1.04
CA VAL A 58 14.20 0.78 -0.43
C VAL A 58 15.30 0.52 -1.47
N TYR A 59 15.15 -0.54 -2.30
CA TYR A 59 16.12 -0.88 -3.33
C TYR A 59 16.31 0.27 -4.34
N ARG A 60 15.24 0.94 -4.75
CA ARG A 60 15.30 2.12 -5.63
C ARG A 60 16.06 3.30 -5.04
N CYS A 61 16.15 3.38 -3.71
CA CYS A 61 16.88 4.42 -3.00
C CYS A 61 18.38 4.15 -2.88
N ILE A 62 18.82 2.92 -3.11
CA ILE A 62 20.23 2.56 -3.00
C ILE A 62 21.00 3.02 -4.24
N LYS A 63 22.00 3.87 -4.04
CA LYS A 63 22.93 4.31 -5.08
C LYS A 63 24.37 4.17 -4.57
N SER A 64 25.10 3.24 -5.15
CA SER A 64 26.41 2.83 -4.66
C SER A 64 26.32 2.35 -3.20
N ASN A 65 26.95 3.02 -2.25
CA ASN A 65 26.92 2.67 -0.83
C ASN A 65 25.96 3.53 0.00
N GLU A 66 25.22 4.45 -0.64
CA GLU A 66 24.37 5.42 0.02
C GLU A 66 22.88 5.06 -0.17
N THR A 67 22.07 5.24 0.87
CA THR A 67 20.63 5.17 0.79
C THR A 67 20.07 6.59 0.70
N ARG A 68 19.35 6.90 -0.37
CA ARG A 68 18.80 8.22 -0.61
C ARG A 68 17.37 8.32 -0.08
N HIS A 69 17.06 9.42 0.56
CA HIS A 69 15.73 9.70 1.10
C HIS A 69 14.80 10.21 -0.02
N TYR A 70 14.27 9.28 -0.81
CA TYR A 70 13.30 9.60 -1.86
C TYR A 70 11.86 9.43 -1.40
N TYR A 71 11.63 8.67 -0.32
CA TYR A 71 10.31 8.32 0.16
C TYR A 71 10.21 8.48 1.67
N ASP A 72 9.06 8.93 2.14
CA ASP A 72 8.59 8.76 3.51
C ASP A 72 7.54 7.65 3.50
N ILE A 73 7.76 6.56 4.22
CA ILE A 73 6.92 5.37 4.17
C ILE A 73 6.22 5.17 5.50
N ALA A 74 4.91 4.99 5.49
CA ALA A 74 4.12 4.66 6.67
C ALA A 74 3.35 3.35 6.45
N VAL A 75 3.22 2.57 7.51
CA VAL A 75 2.32 1.41 7.57
C VAL A 75 1.33 1.64 8.71
N ILE A 76 0.05 1.58 8.39
CA ILE A 76 -1.06 1.73 9.32
C ILE A 76 -1.81 0.41 9.35
N GLY A 77 -1.71 -0.31 10.47
CA GLY A 77 -2.56 -1.45 10.75
C GLY A 77 -3.91 -0.98 11.29
N TYR A 78 -5.00 -1.61 10.91
CA TYR A 78 -6.31 -1.30 11.46
C TYR A 78 -7.19 -2.53 11.68
N GLY A 79 -7.89 -2.52 12.79
CA GLY A 79 -8.90 -3.46 13.19
C GLY A 79 -9.95 -2.69 13.98
N GLU A 80 -9.95 -2.76 15.30
CA GLU A 80 -10.79 -1.92 16.17
C GLU A 80 -10.29 -0.45 16.21
N ARG A 81 -8.99 -0.24 16.07
CA ARG A 81 -8.34 1.07 16.00
C ARG A 81 -7.27 1.06 14.91
N ALA A 82 -6.85 2.26 14.50
CA ALA A 82 -5.69 2.40 13.64
C ALA A 82 -4.42 2.67 14.45
N TYR A 83 -3.34 2.00 14.09
CA TYR A 83 -2.05 2.08 14.79
C TYR A 83 -0.88 1.94 13.81
N SER A 84 0.34 2.16 14.30
CA SER A 84 1.55 1.90 13.52
C SER A 84 1.70 0.41 13.23
N GLY A 85 1.74 0.02 11.97
CA GLY A 85 1.83 -1.38 11.54
C GLY A 85 3.26 -1.91 11.45
N TRP A 86 4.26 -1.14 11.87
CA TRP A 86 5.64 -1.57 11.92
C TRP A 86 5.91 -2.56 13.05
N ASN A 87 6.83 -3.49 12.83
CA ASN A 87 7.30 -4.42 13.85
C ASN A 87 8.77 -4.19 14.21
N GLY A 88 9.19 -4.70 15.37
CA GLY A 88 10.57 -4.61 15.85
C GLY A 88 10.96 -3.19 16.25
N ASP A 89 12.17 -2.77 15.90
CA ASP A 89 12.73 -1.46 16.29
C ASP A 89 11.94 -0.27 15.74
N LEU A 90 11.11 -0.48 14.74
CA LEU A 90 10.27 0.55 14.12
C LEU A 90 8.86 0.64 14.70
N GLU A 91 8.52 -0.21 15.68
CA GLU A 91 7.21 -0.22 16.31
C GLU A 91 6.84 1.17 16.85
N GLY A 92 5.61 1.61 16.61
CA GLY A 92 5.11 2.91 17.05
C GLY A 92 5.55 4.10 16.19
N ARG A 93 6.44 3.91 15.21
CA ARG A 93 6.81 4.99 14.27
C ARG A 93 5.69 5.24 13.27
N ASP A 94 5.53 6.48 12.87
CA ASP A 94 4.60 6.87 11.80
C ASP A 94 5.30 6.75 10.44
N PHE A 95 6.04 7.77 10.01
CA PHE A 95 6.87 7.71 8.82
C PHE A 95 8.27 7.19 9.11
N VAL A 96 8.77 6.35 8.21
CA VAL A 96 10.11 5.77 8.25
C VAL A 96 10.80 6.02 6.91
N SER A 97 12.08 6.41 6.95
CA SER A 97 12.89 6.63 5.75
C SER A 97 13.45 5.31 5.19
N PRO A 98 13.84 5.26 3.92
CA PRO A 98 14.51 4.10 3.34
C PRO A 98 15.82 3.70 4.05
N GLU A 99 16.52 4.68 4.62
CA GLU A 99 17.75 4.44 5.40
C GLU A 99 17.41 3.69 6.69
N GLU A 100 16.44 4.20 7.48
CA GLU A 100 15.98 3.54 8.70
C GLU A 100 15.45 2.13 8.43
N LEU A 101 14.69 1.93 7.32
CA LEU A 101 14.21 0.60 6.92
C LEU A 101 15.36 -0.36 6.62
N ARG A 102 16.43 0.11 5.99
CA ARG A 102 17.61 -0.70 5.71
C ARG A 102 18.38 -1.08 6.96
N GLU A 103 18.44 -0.18 7.95
CA GLU A 103 19.16 -0.37 9.20
C GLU A 103 18.38 -1.21 10.20
N HIS A 104 17.04 -1.15 10.19
CA HIS A 104 16.15 -1.76 11.18
C HIS A 104 15.15 -2.75 10.56
N PRO A 105 15.60 -3.81 9.86
CA PRO A 105 14.67 -4.86 9.43
C PRO A 105 14.17 -5.66 10.64
N TYR A 106 12.87 -5.98 10.65
CA TYR A 106 12.30 -6.83 11.69
C TYR A 106 12.79 -8.27 11.59
N LYS A 107 12.77 -8.83 10.38
CA LYS A 107 13.26 -10.20 10.10
C LYS A 107 14.00 -10.25 8.76
N LYS A 108 15.02 -11.10 8.71
CA LYS A 108 15.70 -11.50 7.48
C LYS A 108 15.56 -13.00 7.30
N ILE A 109 14.94 -13.42 6.22
CA ILE A 109 14.65 -14.81 5.93
C ILE A 109 15.43 -15.21 4.69
N ILE A 110 16.30 -16.22 4.79
CA ILE A 110 17.00 -16.78 3.64
C ILE A 110 16.10 -17.87 3.06
N THR A 111 15.67 -17.68 1.82
CA THR A 111 14.87 -18.66 1.07
C THR A 111 15.70 -19.19 -0.10
N ARG A 112 15.46 -20.46 -0.48
CA ARG A 112 16.07 -21.05 -1.67
C ARG A 112 15.07 -20.98 -2.80
N GLU A 113 15.41 -20.23 -3.83
CA GLU A 113 14.60 -20.14 -5.05
C GLU A 113 15.26 -20.97 -6.17
N GLU A 114 14.48 -21.89 -6.76
CA GLU A 114 14.92 -22.66 -7.91
C GLU A 114 14.61 -21.90 -9.21
N LYS A 115 15.64 -21.59 -9.98
CA LYS A 115 15.48 -21.00 -11.31
C LYS A 115 15.86 -22.01 -12.37
N ARG A 116 14.90 -22.40 -13.20
CA ARG A 116 15.17 -23.22 -14.39
C ARG A 116 15.88 -22.38 -15.45
N THR A 117 17.04 -22.81 -15.85
CA THR A 117 17.82 -22.22 -16.94
C THR A 117 17.99 -23.25 -18.05
N ARG A 118 18.47 -22.84 -19.23
CA ARG A 118 18.81 -23.75 -20.34
C ARG A 118 19.88 -24.77 -19.97
N LYS A 119 20.65 -24.55 -18.91
CA LYS A 119 21.74 -25.41 -18.42
C LYS A 119 21.34 -26.29 -17.22
N GLY A 120 20.08 -26.24 -16.78
CA GLY A 120 19.57 -26.98 -15.63
C GLY A 120 18.92 -26.10 -14.57
N VAL A 121 18.63 -26.67 -13.40
CA VAL A 121 18.06 -25.96 -12.25
C VAL A 121 19.20 -25.31 -11.46
N VAL A 122 19.13 -24.03 -11.26
CA VAL A 122 20.05 -23.28 -10.39
C VAL A 122 19.29 -22.90 -9.11
N VAL A 123 19.81 -23.34 -7.96
CA VAL A 123 19.29 -22.94 -6.65
C VAL A 123 20.02 -21.67 -6.23
N LYS A 124 19.27 -20.61 -5.99
CA LYS A 124 19.81 -19.35 -5.49
C LYS A 124 19.24 -19.09 -4.10
N GLU A 125 20.11 -18.77 -3.15
CA GLU A 125 19.67 -18.24 -1.86
C GLU A 125 19.29 -16.77 -2.05
N VAL A 126 18.05 -16.42 -1.64
CA VAL A 126 17.51 -15.07 -1.70
C VAL A 126 17.16 -14.63 -0.29
N GLU A 127 17.74 -13.51 0.15
CA GLU A 127 17.35 -12.87 1.40
C GLU A 127 16.06 -12.12 1.20
N LYS A 128 15.04 -12.47 1.96
CA LYS A 128 13.76 -11.74 2.07
C LYS A 128 13.75 -10.96 3.36
N VAL A 129 13.59 -9.65 3.23
CA VAL A 129 13.53 -8.73 4.36
C VAL A 129 12.07 -8.46 4.71
N GLN A 130 11.75 -8.42 5.99
CA GLN A 130 10.43 -8.12 6.50
C GLN A 130 10.49 -7.01 7.54
N TRP A 131 9.51 -6.09 7.48
CA TRP A 131 9.27 -5.01 8.44
C TRP A 131 7.89 -5.11 9.06
N VAL A 132 7.00 -5.88 8.42
CA VAL A 132 5.60 -6.05 8.78
C VAL A 132 5.29 -7.53 8.88
N GLU A 133 4.64 -7.92 9.97
CA GLU A 133 4.17 -9.29 10.20
C GLU A 133 2.67 -9.42 9.92
N ALA A 134 2.23 -10.62 9.56
CA ALA A 134 0.80 -10.90 9.41
C ALA A 134 0.11 -10.76 10.76
N GLN A 135 -0.94 -9.94 10.82
CA GLN A 135 -1.73 -9.70 12.02
C GLN A 135 -3.22 -9.85 11.71
N HIS A 136 -3.99 -10.35 12.68
CA HIS A 136 -5.42 -10.55 12.61
C HIS A 136 -6.02 -10.58 14.01
N ASP A 137 -5.75 -9.53 14.79
CA ASP A 137 -6.15 -9.41 16.19
C ASP A 137 -7.52 -8.75 16.36
N GLY A 138 -8.02 -8.13 15.30
CA GLY A 138 -9.17 -7.24 15.34
C GLY A 138 -10.50 -7.97 15.28
N SER A 139 -11.36 -7.73 16.26
CA SER A 139 -12.77 -8.12 16.22
C SER A 139 -13.57 -7.34 15.17
N TRP A 140 -13.04 -6.18 14.74
CA TRP A 140 -13.72 -5.19 13.90
C TRP A 140 -12.82 -4.72 12.76
N THR A 141 -13.43 -4.13 11.72
CA THR A 141 -12.75 -3.55 10.58
C THR A 141 -13.12 -2.07 10.47
N HIS A 142 -12.47 -1.24 11.28
CA HIS A 142 -12.71 0.20 11.31
C HIS A 142 -11.83 0.94 10.29
N LEU A 143 -12.14 0.78 8.99
CA LEU A 143 -11.44 1.48 7.91
C LEU A 143 -11.46 3.01 8.07
N HIS A 144 -12.54 3.57 8.65
CA HIS A 144 -12.65 5.00 8.93
C HIS A 144 -11.58 5.53 9.88
N GLU A 145 -11.13 4.70 10.84
CA GLU A 145 -10.01 5.03 11.73
C GLU A 145 -8.69 5.09 10.95
N ALA A 146 -8.48 4.14 10.04
CA ALA A 146 -7.29 4.14 9.18
C ALA A 146 -7.25 5.36 8.26
N PHE A 147 -8.38 5.75 7.68
CA PHE A 147 -8.49 6.96 6.87
C PHE A 147 -8.23 8.23 7.69
N SER A 148 -8.76 8.31 8.92
CA SER A 148 -8.51 9.43 9.82
C SER A 148 -7.03 9.55 10.18
N LYS A 149 -6.36 8.42 10.50
CA LYS A 149 -4.92 8.41 10.78
C LYS A 149 -4.10 8.78 9.54
N ALA A 150 -4.46 8.26 8.37
CA ALA A 150 -3.81 8.60 7.10
C ALA A 150 -3.93 10.11 6.81
N GLN A 151 -5.11 10.70 7.01
CA GLN A 151 -5.33 12.13 6.83
C GLN A 151 -4.47 12.97 7.77
N GLN A 152 -4.38 12.56 9.04
CA GLN A 152 -3.52 13.23 10.01
C GLN A 152 -2.04 13.21 9.57
N LEU A 153 -1.53 12.05 9.17
CA LEU A 153 -0.14 11.90 8.72
C LEU A 153 0.12 12.70 7.44
N LEU A 154 -0.80 12.68 6.50
CA LEU A 154 -0.68 13.45 5.26
C LEU A 154 -0.70 14.96 5.51
N ASN A 155 -1.53 15.46 6.42
CA ASN A 155 -1.53 16.87 6.79
C ASN A 155 -0.16 17.30 7.32
N GLN A 156 0.44 16.52 8.24
CA GLN A 156 1.77 16.78 8.77
C GLN A 156 2.85 16.72 7.68
N TRP A 157 2.75 15.74 6.78
CA TRP A 157 3.70 15.58 5.68
C TRP A 157 3.60 16.74 4.69
N MET A 158 2.40 17.16 4.32
CA MET A 158 2.17 18.28 3.41
C MET A 158 2.61 19.61 4.01
N GLU A 159 2.38 19.84 5.30
CA GLU A 159 2.86 21.02 5.99
C GLU A 159 4.39 21.10 5.96
N LYS A 160 5.08 19.97 6.22
CA LYS A 160 6.55 19.87 6.16
C LYS A 160 7.10 20.15 4.76
N HIS A 161 6.35 19.90 3.71
CA HIS A 161 6.78 20.00 2.31
C HIS A 161 6.00 21.04 1.50
N HIS A 162 5.29 21.96 2.16
CA HIS A 162 4.39 22.93 1.51
C HIS A 162 5.10 23.88 0.52
N ASP A 163 6.40 24.09 0.69
CA ASP A 163 7.25 24.94 -0.14
C ASP A 163 7.94 24.21 -1.29
N LYS A 164 7.61 22.93 -1.52
CA LYS A 164 8.27 22.06 -2.49
C LYS A 164 7.31 21.52 -3.53
N ASP A 165 7.82 21.33 -4.74
CA ASP A 165 7.08 20.68 -5.82
C ASP A 165 7.23 19.15 -5.71
N CYS A 166 6.63 18.59 -4.67
CA CYS A 166 6.66 17.14 -4.44
C CYS A 166 5.62 16.41 -5.29
N TYR A 167 5.98 15.22 -5.76
CA TYR A 167 5.00 14.27 -6.29
C TYR A 167 3.98 13.93 -5.18
N PRO A 168 2.67 13.87 -5.49
CA PRO A 168 1.67 13.66 -4.47
C PRO A 168 1.80 12.29 -3.79
N PRO A 169 1.48 12.19 -2.49
CA PRO A 169 1.47 10.94 -1.77
C PRO A 169 0.54 9.89 -2.37
N THR A 170 0.89 8.63 -2.16
CA THR A 170 0.10 7.47 -2.57
C THR A 170 -0.31 6.66 -1.35
N ILE A 171 -1.60 6.38 -1.23
CA ILE A 171 -2.20 5.49 -0.23
C ILE A 171 -2.52 4.17 -0.91
N ILE A 172 -2.15 3.06 -0.29
CA ILE A 172 -2.49 1.70 -0.74
C ILE A 172 -3.18 0.99 0.41
N ASN A 173 -4.49 0.78 0.28
CA ASN A 173 -5.29 0.05 1.26
C ASN A 173 -5.42 -1.42 0.83
N ILE A 174 -5.22 -2.34 1.78
CA ILE A 174 -5.22 -3.79 1.55
C ILE A 174 -6.19 -4.43 2.51
N THR A 175 -7.29 -5.02 2.00
CA THR A 175 -8.42 -5.50 2.79
C THR A 175 -9.20 -6.59 2.07
N ASP A 176 -10.06 -7.35 2.78
CA ASP A 176 -11.10 -8.20 2.18
C ASP A 176 -12.39 -7.42 1.86
N GLY A 177 -12.40 -6.10 2.12
CA GLY A 177 -13.48 -5.19 1.79
C GLY A 177 -14.63 -5.14 2.79
N GLU A 178 -14.69 -6.06 3.75
CA GLU A 178 -15.65 -6.00 4.84
C GLU A 178 -15.30 -4.82 5.77
N PHE A 179 -16.29 -4.05 6.18
CA PHE A 179 -16.07 -2.94 7.12
C PHE A 179 -17.26 -2.80 8.07
N ASN A 180 -16.98 -2.21 9.24
CA ASN A 180 -17.98 -1.87 10.25
C ASN A 180 -17.59 -0.59 10.98
N GLY A 181 -18.48 -0.11 11.85
CA GLY A 181 -18.28 1.14 12.58
C GLY A 181 -18.50 2.42 11.73
N ALA A 182 -18.75 2.29 10.41
CA ALA A 182 -19.02 3.41 9.51
C ALA A 182 -20.03 3.00 8.44
N THR A 183 -20.70 3.98 7.83
CA THR A 183 -21.55 3.75 6.66
C THR A 183 -20.71 3.81 5.38
N ARG A 184 -21.23 3.22 4.30
CA ARG A 184 -20.61 3.29 2.96
C ARG A 184 -20.43 4.74 2.52
N GLU A 185 -21.45 5.56 2.75
CA GLU A 185 -21.45 6.98 2.38
C GLU A 185 -20.37 7.76 3.13
N SER A 186 -20.22 7.50 4.44
CA SER A 186 -19.18 8.17 5.24
C SER A 186 -17.78 7.75 4.84
N LEU A 187 -17.55 6.48 4.48
CA LEU A 187 -16.27 6.01 3.95
C LEU A 187 -15.94 6.62 2.59
N LEU A 188 -16.94 6.70 1.69
CA LEU A 188 -16.77 7.37 0.40
C LEU A 188 -16.43 8.85 0.58
N GLN A 189 -17.08 9.54 1.53
CA GLN A 189 -16.76 10.92 1.85
C GLN A 189 -15.31 11.06 2.34
N GLN A 190 -14.87 10.25 3.31
CA GLN A 190 -13.49 10.28 3.81
C GLN A 190 -12.47 9.96 2.71
N ALA A 191 -12.75 8.97 1.85
CA ALA A 191 -11.90 8.66 0.72
C ALA A 191 -11.79 9.85 -0.25
N ASN A 192 -12.90 10.57 -0.51
CA ASN A 192 -12.88 11.76 -1.34
C ASN A 192 -12.12 12.92 -0.68
N GLU A 193 -12.22 13.08 0.63
CA GLU A 193 -11.42 14.06 1.38
C GLU A 193 -9.93 13.78 1.24
N LEU A 194 -9.49 12.52 1.42
CA LEU A 194 -8.11 12.11 1.19
C LEU A 194 -7.66 12.39 -0.25
N LYS A 195 -8.46 12.00 -1.24
CA LYS A 195 -8.16 12.25 -2.66
C LYS A 195 -8.21 13.72 -3.06
N SER A 196 -8.84 14.59 -2.27
CA SER A 196 -8.87 16.03 -2.50
C SER A 196 -7.63 16.75 -1.95
N MET A 197 -6.88 16.12 -1.05
CA MET A 197 -5.58 16.64 -0.63
C MET A 197 -4.63 16.67 -1.81
N PHE A 198 -3.78 17.68 -1.91
CA PHE A 198 -2.95 17.87 -3.09
C PHE A 198 -1.59 18.50 -2.79
N THR A 199 -0.65 18.24 -3.65
CA THR A 199 0.61 18.99 -3.83
C THR A 199 0.49 19.87 -5.07
N ASN A 200 1.51 20.68 -5.37
CA ASN A 200 1.53 21.47 -6.61
C ASN A 200 1.47 20.60 -7.88
N ASP A 201 1.86 19.33 -7.82
CA ASP A 201 1.93 18.41 -8.95
C ASP A 201 0.66 17.57 -9.15
N GLY A 202 -0.12 17.31 -8.09
CA GLY A 202 -1.34 16.52 -8.22
C GLY A 202 -2.01 16.21 -6.89
N ASN A 203 -3.14 15.53 -6.99
CA ASN A 203 -3.91 15.05 -5.84
C ASN A 203 -3.31 13.76 -5.27
N VAL A 204 -3.55 13.51 -3.99
CA VAL A 204 -3.28 12.23 -3.34
C VAL A 204 -3.95 11.11 -4.12
N ILE A 205 -3.20 10.02 -4.31
CA ILE A 205 -3.66 8.83 -5.02
C ILE A 205 -4.04 7.77 -3.99
N LEU A 206 -5.25 7.22 -4.09
CA LEU A 206 -5.74 6.14 -3.25
C LEU A 206 -6.02 4.90 -4.10
N PHE A 207 -5.32 3.80 -3.83
CA PHE A 207 -5.57 2.49 -4.41
C PHE A 207 -6.07 1.51 -3.36
N ASN A 208 -6.93 0.59 -3.79
CA ASN A 208 -7.41 -0.50 -2.95
C ASN A 208 -7.01 -1.85 -3.57
N ILE A 209 -6.43 -2.73 -2.76
CA ILE A 209 -6.17 -4.12 -3.07
C ILE A 209 -7.20 -4.94 -2.30
N HIS A 210 -8.07 -5.62 -3.04
CA HIS A 210 -9.15 -6.42 -2.48
C HIS A 210 -8.84 -7.91 -2.55
N PHE A 211 -8.82 -8.57 -1.40
CA PHE A 211 -8.74 -10.02 -1.31
C PHE A 211 -10.14 -10.65 -1.35
N THR A 212 -10.24 -11.80 -2.00
CA THR A 212 -11.44 -12.62 -1.98
C THR A 212 -11.11 -14.06 -1.57
N ALA A 213 -11.97 -14.65 -0.74
CA ALA A 213 -11.87 -16.05 -0.36
C ALA A 213 -12.38 -17.01 -1.44
N SER A 214 -13.02 -16.51 -2.49
CA SER A 214 -13.60 -17.33 -3.54
C SER A 214 -12.53 -17.86 -4.49
N LYS A 215 -12.33 -19.19 -4.49
CA LYS A 215 -11.44 -19.88 -5.45
C LYS A 215 -11.92 -19.79 -6.91
N SER A 216 -13.21 -19.45 -7.12
CA SER A 216 -13.83 -19.32 -8.45
C SER A 216 -13.87 -17.88 -8.98
N ALA A 217 -13.52 -16.89 -8.16
CA ALA A 217 -13.48 -15.52 -8.61
C ALA A 217 -12.27 -15.33 -9.52
N ALA A 218 -12.54 -14.93 -10.78
CA ALA A 218 -11.46 -14.50 -11.67
C ALA A 218 -10.78 -13.27 -11.06
N GLU A 219 -9.47 -13.25 -11.11
CA GLU A 219 -8.69 -12.06 -10.73
C GLU A 219 -9.07 -10.90 -11.67
N VAL A 220 -9.42 -9.76 -11.08
CA VAL A 220 -9.71 -8.53 -11.81
C VAL A 220 -8.61 -7.53 -11.47
N VAL A 221 -7.81 -7.18 -12.46
CA VAL A 221 -6.68 -6.27 -12.30
C VAL A 221 -7.04 -4.92 -12.90
N CYS A 222 -6.96 -3.87 -12.08
CA CYS A 222 -7.22 -2.48 -12.49
C CYS A 222 -8.55 -2.33 -13.25
N PRO A 223 -9.72 -2.66 -12.67
CA PRO A 223 -11.02 -2.54 -13.34
C PRO A 223 -11.26 -1.10 -13.77
N ILE A 224 -11.79 -0.94 -14.98
CA ILE A 224 -12.14 0.36 -15.55
C ILE A 224 -13.62 0.66 -15.27
N GLU A 225 -14.45 -0.37 -15.22
CA GLU A 225 -15.88 -0.28 -14.99
C GLU A 225 -16.34 -1.14 -13.82
N ILE A 226 -17.34 -0.66 -13.10
CA ILE A 226 -17.97 -1.37 -11.97
C ILE A 226 -18.55 -2.74 -12.37
N SER A 227 -19.03 -2.86 -13.60
CA SER A 227 -19.59 -4.10 -14.15
C SER A 227 -18.60 -5.28 -14.14
N GLU A 228 -17.31 -4.99 -14.19
CA GLU A 228 -16.25 -6.00 -14.12
C GLU A 228 -16.17 -6.69 -12.74
N LEU A 229 -16.70 -6.03 -11.70
CA LEU A 229 -16.69 -6.52 -10.30
C LEU A 229 -17.82 -7.50 -10.00
N ARG A 230 -18.68 -7.80 -10.99
CA ARG A 230 -19.70 -8.85 -10.96
C ARG A 230 -20.66 -8.79 -9.76
N GLY A 231 -21.01 -7.60 -9.30
CA GLY A 231 -21.97 -7.38 -8.20
C GLY A 231 -21.41 -7.66 -6.79
N ASN A 232 -20.10 -7.72 -6.64
CA ASN A 232 -19.49 -7.76 -5.30
C ASN A 232 -19.53 -6.36 -4.68
N SER A 233 -20.46 -6.17 -3.73
CA SER A 233 -20.72 -4.85 -3.11
C SER A 233 -19.51 -4.27 -2.37
N TYR A 234 -18.64 -5.10 -1.80
CA TYR A 234 -17.40 -4.64 -1.15
C TYR A 234 -16.38 -4.17 -2.20
N ALA A 235 -16.18 -4.96 -3.25
CA ALA A 235 -15.31 -4.57 -4.36
C ALA A 235 -15.79 -3.28 -5.04
N GLU A 236 -17.10 -3.11 -5.24
CA GLU A 236 -17.70 -1.89 -5.78
C GLU A 236 -17.47 -0.68 -4.87
N THR A 237 -17.53 -0.87 -3.55
CA THR A 237 -17.24 0.21 -2.58
C THR A 237 -15.78 0.62 -2.68
N LEU A 238 -14.85 -0.33 -2.67
CA LEU A 238 -13.42 -0.08 -2.81
C LEU A 238 -13.08 0.57 -4.16
N PHE A 239 -13.74 0.15 -5.24
CA PHE A 239 -13.61 0.77 -6.55
C PHE A 239 -13.99 2.25 -6.53
N ASN A 240 -15.16 2.58 -5.96
CA ASN A 240 -15.64 3.96 -5.85
C ASN A 240 -14.75 4.83 -4.94
N MET A 241 -14.09 4.25 -3.95
CA MET A 241 -13.11 4.93 -3.10
C MET A 241 -11.78 5.17 -3.82
N SER A 242 -11.42 4.35 -4.80
CA SER A 242 -10.13 4.42 -5.49
C SER A 242 -9.99 5.67 -6.36
N SER A 243 -8.77 6.11 -6.56
CA SER A 243 -8.43 7.14 -7.53
C SER A 243 -8.47 6.58 -8.95
N LEU A 244 -8.86 7.42 -9.90
CA LEU A 244 -8.54 7.16 -11.29
C LEU A 244 -7.03 7.27 -11.46
N LEU A 245 -6.46 6.34 -12.23
CA LEU A 245 -5.04 6.40 -12.54
C LEU A 245 -4.74 7.60 -13.42
N PRO A 246 -3.72 8.41 -13.11
CA PRO A 246 -3.33 9.51 -14.00
C PRO A 246 -3.02 9.00 -15.41
N GLU A 247 -3.51 9.71 -16.44
CA GLU A 247 -3.42 9.32 -17.86
C GLU A 247 -2.00 8.90 -18.30
N ARG A 248 -0.97 9.51 -17.71
CA ARG A 248 0.42 9.18 -18.02
C ARG A 248 0.81 7.71 -17.77
N TYR A 249 0.07 7.01 -16.89
CA TYR A 249 0.35 5.61 -16.54
C TYR A 249 -0.42 4.62 -17.42
N ASN A 250 -1.36 5.08 -18.25
CA ASN A 250 -2.16 4.19 -19.10
C ASN A 250 -1.30 3.36 -20.06
N ALA A 251 -0.21 3.92 -20.54
CA ALA A 251 0.74 3.22 -21.44
C ALA A 251 1.51 2.09 -20.73
N ASP A 252 1.70 2.19 -19.41
CA ASP A 252 2.45 1.20 -18.62
C ASP A 252 1.56 0.03 -18.17
N ILE A 253 0.24 0.25 -18.06
CA ILE A 253 -0.74 -0.78 -17.66
C ILE A 253 -1.18 -1.62 -18.85
N SER A 254 -1.18 -1.05 -20.05
CA SER A 254 -1.59 -1.74 -21.29
C SER A 254 -0.56 -2.74 -21.81
N ARG A 255 0.52 -2.99 -21.06
CA ARG A 255 1.59 -3.95 -21.38
C ARG A 255 1.56 -5.13 -20.43
#